data_72feb76a593c490a24857bf4480a0fb6
#
_entry.id   72feb76a593c490a24857bf4480a0fb6
#
_cell.length_a   1.000
_cell.length_b   1.000
_cell.length_c   1.000
_cell.angle_alpha   90.00
_cell.angle_beta   90.00
_cell.angle_gamma   90.00
#
_symmetry.space_group_name_H-M   'P 1'
#
loop_
_entity.id
_entity.type
_entity.pdbx_description
1 polymer ?
#
loop_
_entity_poly.entity_id
_entity_poly.type
_entity_poly.pdbx_seq_one_letter_code
_entity_poly.pdbx_strand_id
1 'polypeptide(L)'
;MYKRQANGVIENGSKVGVSDALLAEAHFFRGMDYFLLVQTFGGVPLDLGAGELKFNISTSRTSVRNTVPEVYTKAVFPDLKTAVTELPDKPRVTGGVTKTVARLYLSKAYLTYGWWLENPNNIPTYPECNRTDPDGHDAAWYYQQAYDIATEAIDNPGPYGLMESFYQVNAGPYDRNKEILLYADHTQEDEYYNGGSLTYGSAVSYTHLTLP
;
A
#
# COMPACT_ATOMS: atom_id res chain seq x y z
N MET A 1 9.53 -1.22 9.46
CA MET A 1 10.50 -0.11 9.41
C MET A 1 9.96 1.08 8.62
N TYR A 2 9.42 0.88 7.44
CA TYR A 2 8.95 1.97 6.55
C TYR A 2 7.77 2.79 7.10
N LYS A 3 6.78 2.18 7.76
CA LYS A 3 5.65 2.93 8.35
C LYS A 3 6.09 4.00 9.36
N ARG A 4 7.20 3.81 10.08
CA ARG A 4 7.74 4.80 11.02
C ARG A 4 8.31 6.02 10.29
N GLN A 5 8.98 5.79 9.17
CA GLN A 5 9.48 6.86 8.32
C GLN A 5 8.32 7.65 7.73
N ALA A 6 7.29 6.97 7.23
CA ALA A 6 6.08 7.60 6.75
C ALA A 6 5.39 8.46 7.84
N ASN A 7 5.24 7.94 9.07
CA ASN A 7 4.71 8.72 10.19
C ASN A 7 5.51 10.02 10.44
N GLY A 8 6.85 9.94 10.41
CA GLY A 8 7.70 11.11 10.58
C GLY A 8 7.52 12.16 9.50
N VAL A 9 7.39 11.72 8.24
CA VAL A 9 7.13 12.62 7.09
C VAL A 9 5.75 13.26 7.20
N ILE A 10 4.71 12.47 7.46
CA ILE A 10 3.32 12.96 7.54
C ILE A 10 3.17 13.99 8.67
N GLU A 11 3.71 13.72 9.85
CA GLU A 11 3.54 14.61 11.01
C GLU A 11 4.37 15.90 10.91
N ASN A 12 5.54 15.84 10.31
CA ASN A 12 6.48 16.95 10.32
C ASN A 12 6.69 17.63 8.95
N GLY A 13 6.35 16.94 7.87
CA GLY A 13 6.65 17.40 6.52
C GLY A 13 5.98 18.75 6.19
N SER A 14 4.72 18.93 6.55
CA SER A 14 4.00 20.19 6.36
C SER A 14 4.65 21.36 7.10
N LYS A 15 5.26 21.10 8.25
CA LYS A 15 5.94 22.13 9.07
C LYS A 15 7.23 22.65 8.43
N VAL A 16 7.82 21.84 7.54
CA VAL A 16 9.08 22.18 6.85
C VAL A 16 8.89 22.41 5.34
N GLY A 17 7.65 22.58 4.89
CA GLY A 17 7.33 22.93 3.51
C GLY A 17 7.41 21.78 2.51
N VAL A 18 7.23 20.54 2.96
CA VAL A 18 7.10 19.38 2.06
C VAL A 18 5.81 19.52 1.24
N SER A 19 5.88 19.25 -0.07
CA SER A 19 4.72 19.35 -0.96
C SER A 19 3.64 18.29 -0.63
N ASP A 20 2.38 18.61 -0.93
CA ASP A 20 1.25 17.71 -0.70
C ASP A 20 1.43 16.37 -1.45
N ALA A 21 1.96 16.41 -2.68
CA ALA A 21 2.28 15.21 -3.45
C ALA A 21 3.28 14.28 -2.73
N LEU A 22 4.32 14.84 -2.09
CA LEU A 22 5.28 14.02 -1.34
C LEU A 22 4.70 13.52 -0.01
N LEU A 23 3.83 14.30 0.63
CA LEU A 23 3.06 13.83 1.79
C LEU A 23 2.12 12.70 1.38
N ALA A 24 1.49 12.78 0.21
CA ALA A 24 0.64 11.74 -0.33
C ALA A 24 1.39 10.44 -0.64
N GLU A 25 2.66 10.51 -1.10
CA GLU A 25 3.52 9.31 -1.21
C GLU A 25 3.71 8.65 0.16
N ALA A 26 3.95 9.43 1.21
CA ALA A 26 4.10 8.90 2.57
C ALA A 26 2.79 8.28 3.10
N HIS A 27 1.64 8.89 2.83
CA HIS A 27 0.33 8.32 3.11
C HIS A 27 0.12 7.00 2.35
N PHE A 28 0.43 6.97 1.07
CA PHE A 28 0.34 5.73 0.28
C PHE A 28 1.15 4.59 0.90
N PHE A 29 2.42 4.81 1.19
CA PHE A 29 3.28 3.76 1.76
C PHE A 29 2.82 3.33 3.15
N ARG A 30 2.35 4.24 3.99
CA ARG A 30 1.80 3.87 5.30
C ARG A 30 0.54 3.04 5.17
N GLY A 31 -0.39 3.45 4.30
CA GLY A 31 -1.61 2.70 4.01
C GLY A 31 -1.32 1.31 3.45
N MET A 32 -0.38 1.22 2.50
CA MET A 32 0.09 -0.05 1.92
C MET A 32 0.74 -0.96 2.97
N ASP A 33 1.61 -0.43 3.82
CA ASP A 33 2.26 -1.20 4.88
C ASP A 33 1.22 -1.78 5.86
N TYR A 34 0.24 -0.97 6.30
CA TYR A 34 -0.84 -1.46 7.15
C TYR A 34 -1.74 -2.46 6.44
N PHE A 35 -1.99 -2.28 5.15
CA PHE A 35 -2.74 -3.24 4.35
C PHE A 35 -2.04 -4.60 4.29
N LEU A 36 -0.73 -4.63 4.04
CA LEU A 36 0.06 -5.86 4.06
C LEU A 36 0.10 -6.51 5.46
N LEU A 37 0.27 -5.69 6.49
CA LEU A 37 0.30 -6.18 7.87
C LEU A 37 -1.03 -6.81 8.30
N VAL A 38 -2.16 -6.18 7.97
CA VAL A 38 -3.48 -6.69 8.36
C VAL A 38 -3.85 -7.96 7.61
N GLN A 39 -3.45 -8.09 6.34
CA GLN A 39 -3.64 -9.33 5.58
C GLN A 39 -2.80 -10.49 6.13
N THR A 40 -1.59 -10.21 6.60
CA THR A 40 -0.66 -11.25 7.09
C THR A 40 -0.97 -11.67 8.52
N PHE A 41 -1.26 -10.70 9.40
CA PHE A 41 -1.31 -10.92 10.85
C PHE A 41 -2.70 -10.72 11.47
N GLY A 42 -3.71 -10.35 10.70
CA GLY A 42 -4.98 -9.86 11.23
C GLY A 42 -4.85 -8.47 11.83
N GLY A 43 -5.49 -8.21 12.95
CA GLY A 43 -5.32 -6.93 13.64
C GLY A 43 -3.88 -6.72 14.09
N VAL A 44 -3.43 -5.47 14.08
CA VAL A 44 -2.07 -5.06 14.46
C VAL A 44 -2.09 -3.78 15.28
N PRO A 45 -1.06 -3.48 16.07
CA PRO A 45 -0.99 -2.21 16.77
C PRO A 45 -0.96 -1.03 15.80
N LEU A 46 -1.87 -0.09 15.98
CA LEU A 46 -1.91 1.18 15.27
C LEU A 46 -1.06 2.21 16.00
N ASP A 47 -0.10 2.76 15.30
CA ASP A 47 0.68 3.90 15.71
C ASP A 47 0.87 4.79 14.49
N LEU A 48 0.08 5.86 14.43
CA LEU A 48 -0.05 6.74 13.27
C LEU A 48 0.70 8.06 13.44
N GLY A 49 1.39 8.25 14.57
CA GLY A 49 2.13 9.47 14.88
C GLY A 49 3.64 9.28 14.94
N ALA A 50 4.40 10.37 14.77
CA ALA A 50 5.83 10.40 14.97
C ALA A 50 6.24 10.13 16.43
N GLY A 51 5.28 10.17 17.35
CA GLY A 51 5.44 9.74 18.74
C GLY A 51 5.97 8.32 18.88
N GLU A 52 5.75 7.46 17.89
CA GLU A 52 6.35 6.13 17.82
C GLU A 52 7.88 6.16 17.88
N LEU A 53 8.51 7.16 17.31
CA LEU A 53 9.96 7.32 17.37
C LEU A 53 10.46 7.53 18.80
N LYS A 54 9.65 8.14 19.67
CA LYS A 54 9.95 8.36 21.08
C LYS A 54 9.89 7.06 21.88
N PHE A 55 9.08 6.09 21.49
CA PHE A 55 8.98 4.81 22.18
C PHE A 55 10.23 3.94 22.02
N ASN A 56 11.07 4.19 21.02
CA ASN A 56 12.29 3.42 20.83
C ASN A 56 13.33 3.64 21.94
N ILE A 57 13.21 4.73 22.69
CA ILE A 57 14.09 5.03 23.83
C ILE A 57 13.44 4.65 25.17
N SER A 58 12.20 4.16 25.16
CA SER A 58 11.51 3.71 26.37
C SER A 58 11.95 2.30 26.74
N THR A 59 12.22 2.07 28.01
CA THR A 59 12.57 0.74 28.57
C THR A 59 11.35 -0.19 28.66
N SER A 60 10.14 0.37 28.65
CA SER A 60 8.89 -0.38 28.64
C SER A 60 7.98 0.12 27.53
N ARG A 61 7.35 -0.80 26.80
CA ARG A 61 6.45 -0.51 25.72
C ARG A 61 5.14 -1.25 25.92
N THR A 62 4.06 -0.52 26.10
CA THR A 62 2.72 -1.10 26.05
C THR A 62 2.21 -1.00 24.63
N SER A 63 2.00 -2.13 23.98
CA SER A 63 1.44 -2.21 22.64
C SER A 63 0.13 -2.98 22.72
N VAL A 64 -0.96 -2.34 22.32
CA VAL A 64 -2.28 -2.96 22.22
C VAL A 64 -2.53 -3.31 20.75
N ARG A 65 -2.97 -4.54 20.53
CA ARG A 65 -3.33 -4.99 19.19
C ARG A 65 -4.74 -4.49 18.84
N ASN A 66 -4.83 -3.69 17.79
CA ASN A 66 -6.10 -3.23 17.25
C ASN A 66 -6.78 -4.35 16.45
N THR A 67 -8.08 -4.27 16.32
CA THR A 67 -8.87 -5.22 15.51
C THR A 67 -8.70 -4.96 14.00
N VAL A 68 -9.07 -5.95 13.18
CA VAL A 68 -9.03 -5.81 11.72
C VAL A 68 -9.84 -4.60 11.24
N PRO A 69 -11.11 -4.39 11.67
CA PRO A 69 -11.87 -3.20 11.27
C PRO A 69 -11.17 -1.90 11.65
N GLU A 70 -10.58 -1.82 12.83
CA GLU A 70 -9.86 -0.62 13.24
C GLU A 70 -8.64 -0.33 12.35
N VAL A 71 -7.91 -1.36 11.91
CA VAL A 71 -6.76 -1.17 11.03
C VAL A 71 -7.22 -0.64 9.67
N TYR A 72 -8.27 -1.22 9.08
CA TYR A 72 -8.78 -0.75 7.80
C TYR A 72 -9.34 0.67 7.88
N THR A 73 -10.22 0.95 8.85
CA THR A 73 -10.94 2.22 8.92
C THR A 73 -10.10 3.39 9.46
N LYS A 74 -9.13 3.12 10.33
CA LYS A 74 -8.30 4.17 10.95
C LYS A 74 -6.96 4.41 10.23
N ALA A 75 -6.45 3.44 9.46
CA ALA A 75 -5.17 3.56 8.79
C ALA A 75 -5.26 3.34 7.27
N VAL A 76 -5.69 2.16 6.82
CA VAL A 76 -5.62 1.79 5.40
C VAL A 76 -6.45 2.72 4.53
N PHE A 77 -7.74 2.85 4.81
CA PHE A 77 -8.64 3.66 3.99
C PHE A 77 -8.33 5.15 4.03
N PRO A 78 -8.12 5.79 5.20
CA PRO A 78 -7.80 7.22 5.22
C PRO A 78 -6.53 7.55 4.43
N ASP A 79 -5.48 6.75 4.61
CA ASP A 79 -4.21 6.97 3.94
C ASP A 79 -4.29 6.76 2.44
N LEU A 80 -4.91 5.67 1.98
CA LEU A 80 -5.06 5.41 0.56
C LEU A 80 -6.02 6.39 -0.12
N LYS A 81 -7.07 6.85 0.55
CA LYS A 81 -7.96 7.93 0.05
C LYS A 81 -7.20 9.25 -0.13
N THR A 82 -6.38 9.63 0.85
CA THR A 82 -5.51 10.81 0.73
C THR A 82 -4.57 10.66 -0.47
N ALA A 83 -3.96 9.49 -0.64
CA ALA A 83 -3.08 9.22 -1.77
C ALA A 83 -3.81 9.32 -3.12
N VAL A 84 -5.04 8.79 -3.23
CA VAL A 84 -5.86 8.93 -4.46
C VAL A 84 -6.18 10.38 -4.77
N THR A 85 -6.41 11.21 -3.75
CA THR A 85 -6.76 12.63 -3.94
C THR A 85 -5.55 13.46 -4.36
N GLU A 86 -4.43 13.30 -3.66
CA GLU A 86 -3.31 14.24 -3.72
C GLU A 86 -2.14 13.79 -4.61
N LEU A 87 -2.05 12.50 -4.99
CA LEU A 87 -1.00 12.04 -5.88
C LEU A 87 -1.20 12.54 -7.32
N PRO A 88 -0.12 12.85 -8.02
CA PRO A 88 -0.18 13.20 -9.44
C PRO A 88 -0.41 11.96 -10.33
N ASP A 89 -0.85 12.19 -11.58
CA ASP A 89 -1.00 11.12 -12.57
C ASP A 89 0.34 10.59 -13.08
N LYS A 90 1.42 11.40 -13.00
CA LYS A 90 2.76 10.99 -13.40
C LYS A 90 3.64 10.82 -12.17
N PRO A 91 4.46 9.76 -12.11
CA PRO A 91 5.33 9.53 -10.96
C PRO A 91 6.41 10.61 -10.87
N ARG A 92 6.76 11.01 -9.65
CA ARG A 92 7.85 11.95 -9.36
C ARG A 92 9.22 11.37 -9.70
N VAL A 93 9.39 10.09 -9.48
CA VAL A 93 10.59 9.31 -9.80
C VAL A 93 10.18 8.08 -10.59
N THR A 94 11.09 7.53 -11.38
CA THR A 94 10.86 6.32 -12.16
C THR A 94 10.39 5.17 -11.25
N GLY A 95 9.30 4.50 -11.62
CA GLY A 95 8.69 3.45 -10.82
C GLY A 95 7.93 3.93 -9.57
N GLY A 96 7.86 5.24 -9.35
CA GLY A 96 7.23 5.84 -8.19
C GLY A 96 5.70 5.75 -8.19
N VAL A 97 5.12 6.16 -7.08
CA VAL A 97 3.67 6.09 -6.86
C VAL A 97 2.94 7.15 -7.67
N THR A 98 1.78 6.79 -8.20
CA THR A 98 0.86 7.67 -8.90
C THR A 98 -0.56 7.51 -8.37
N LYS A 99 -1.45 8.39 -8.78
CA LYS A 99 -2.88 8.30 -8.48
C LYS A 99 -3.47 6.95 -8.90
N THR A 100 -3.12 6.45 -10.08
CA THR A 100 -3.60 5.14 -10.58
C THR A 100 -3.11 3.98 -9.71
N VAL A 101 -1.86 4.02 -9.23
CA VAL A 101 -1.34 3.04 -8.27
C VAL A 101 -2.13 3.09 -6.96
N ALA A 102 -2.41 4.29 -6.44
CA ALA A 102 -3.19 4.45 -5.22
C ALA A 102 -4.63 3.92 -5.38
N ARG A 103 -5.27 4.17 -6.52
CA ARG A 103 -6.60 3.60 -6.85
C ARG A 103 -6.57 2.07 -6.85
N LEU A 104 -5.56 1.46 -7.45
CA LEU A 104 -5.40 0.00 -7.44
C LEU A 104 -5.34 -0.55 -6.00
N TYR A 105 -4.51 0.05 -5.14
CA TYR A 105 -4.39 -0.41 -3.76
C TYR A 105 -5.65 -0.14 -2.94
N LEU A 106 -6.32 0.98 -3.14
CA LEU A 106 -7.59 1.28 -2.47
C LEU A 106 -8.70 0.30 -2.91
N SER A 107 -8.80 0.01 -4.20
CA SER A 107 -9.74 -1.00 -4.72
C SER A 107 -9.48 -2.38 -4.11
N LYS A 108 -8.20 -2.82 -4.08
CA LYS A 108 -7.82 -4.07 -3.42
C LYS A 108 -8.17 -4.08 -1.92
N ALA A 109 -7.93 -2.97 -1.23
CA ALA A 109 -8.24 -2.86 0.20
C ALA A 109 -9.74 -2.97 0.46
N TYR A 110 -10.57 -2.30 -0.33
CA TYR A 110 -12.03 -2.42 -0.24
C TYR A 110 -12.51 -3.84 -0.53
N LEU A 111 -12.04 -4.45 -1.62
CA LEU A 111 -12.40 -5.82 -1.98
C LEU A 111 -12.04 -6.81 -0.87
N THR A 112 -10.83 -6.70 -0.33
CA THR A 112 -10.33 -7.60 0.71
C THR A 112 -11.11 -7.41 2.01
N TYR A 113 -11.43 -6.17 2.38
CA TYR A 113 -12.20 -5.90 3.59
C TYR A 113 -13.66 -6.34 3.48
N GLY A 114 -14.30 -6.13 2.32
CA GLY A 114 -15.64 -6.66 2.04
C GLY A 114 -15.69 -8.17 2.18
N TRP A 115 -14.71 -8.88 1.60
CA TRP A 115 -14.58 -10.33 1.74
C TRP A 115 -14.33 -10.75 3.20
N TRP A 116 -13.54 -9.99 3.94
CA TRP A 116 -13.33 -10.25 5.36
C TRP A 116 -14.61 -10.08 6.17
N LEU A 117 -15.44 -9.08 5.89
CA LEU A 117 -16.75 -8.87 6.54
C LEU A 117 -17.71 -10.03 6.26
N GLU A 118 -17.80 -10.49 5.01
CA GLU A 118 -18.68 -11.58 4.59
C GLU A 118 -18.24 -12.92 5.18
N ASN A 119 -16.93 -13.15 5.33
CA ASN A 119 -16.33 -14.36 5.89
C ASN A 119 -16.91 -15.69 5.36
N PRO A 120 -16.95 -15.92 4.06
CA PRO A 120 -17.65 -17.08 3.48
C PRO A 120 -17.05 -18.42 3.92
N ASN A 121 -15.80 -18.42 4.35
CA ASN A 121 -15.06 -19.63 4.76
C ASN A 121 -14.95 -19.78 6.30
N ASN A 122 -15.65 -18.99 7.08
CA ASN A 122 -15.59 -18.99 8.54
C ASN A 122 -14.18 -18.93 9.12
N ILE A 123 -13.30 -18.12 8.52
CA ILE A 123 -11.92 -17.95 8.97
C ILE A 123 -11.91 -17.17 10.30
N PRO A 124 -11.25 -17.67 11.35
CA PRO A 124 -11.13 -16.92 12.60
C PRO A 124 -10.36 -15.61 12.39
N THR A 125 -10.71 -14.58 13.17
CA THR A 125 -9.99 -13.31 13.17
C THR A 125 -9.16 -13.16 14.44
N TYR A 126 -8.02 -12.49 14.33
CA TYR A 126 -7.17 -12.24 15.49
C TYR A 126 -6.75 -10.76 15.55
N PRO A 127 -6.89 -10.06 16.70
CA PRO A 127 -7.61 -10.54 17.89
C PRO A 127 -9.07 -10.83 17.54
N GLU A 128 -9.69 -11.70 18.33
CA GLU A 128 -11.10 -12.04 18.14
C GLU A 128 -11.96 -10.79 18.26
N CYS A 129 -12.81 -10.57 17.29
CA CYS A 129 -13.73 -9.42 17.25
C CYS A 129 -14.93 -9.74 16.36
N ASN A 130 -16.00 -8.99 16.53
CA ASN A 130 -17.13 -9.04 15.61
C ASN A 130 -16.70 -8.58 14.21
N ARG A 131 -17.23 -9.24 13.19
CA ARG A 131 -17.05 -8.84 11.79
C ARG A 131 -18.09 -7.80 11.40
N THR A 132 -18.02 -6.66 12.06
CA THR A 132 -18.89 -5.52 11.81
C THR A 132 -18.03 -4.31 11.50
N ASP A 133 -18.47 -3.56 10.50
CA ASP A 133 -17.80 -2.31 10.16
C ASP A 133 -18.16 -1.21 11.16
N PRO A 134 -17.18 -0.46 11.71
CA PRO A 134 -17.45 0.66 12.61
C PRO A 134 -18.31 1.77 11.99
N ASP A 135 -18.22 1.96 10.66
CA ASP A 135 -18.98 2.96 9.92
C ASP A 135 -20.37 2.44 9.47
N GLY A 136 -20.69 1.18 9.79
CA GLY A 136 -22.00 0.57 9.53
C GLY A 136 -22.24 0.10 8.11
N HIS A 137 -21.22 -0.02 7.28
CA HIS A 137 -21.32 -0.55 5.92
C HIS A 137 -21.23 -2.08 5.91
N ASP A 138 -21.90 -2.69 4.95
CA ASP A 138 -21.82 -4.12 4.71
C ASP A 138 -20.77 -4.50 3.63
N ALA A 139 -20.59 -5.79 3.40
CA ALA A 139 -19.65 -6.28 2.39
C ALA A 139 -20.03 -5.82 0.98
N ALA A 140 -21.30 -5.76 0.65
CA ALA A 140 -21.78 -5.35 -0.67
C ALA A 140 -21.42 -3.89 -0.96
N TRP A 141 -21.51 -3.01 0.04
CA TRP A 141 -21.07 -1.63 -0.09
C TRP A 141 -19.58 -1.55 -0.42
N TYR A 142 -18.73 -2.32 0.27
CA TYR A 142 -17.29 -2.34 0.01
C TYR A 142 -16.94 -2.92 -1.37
N TYR A 143 -17.67 -3.92 -1.84
CA TYR A 143 -17.50 -4.43 -3.21
C TYR A 143 -17.87 -3.38 -4.25
N GLN A 144 -18.93 -2.60 -4.02
CA GLN A 144 -19.27 -1.50 -4.91
C GLN A 144 -18.18 -0.42 -4.92
N GLN A 145 -17.65 -0.03 -3.75
CA GLN A 145 -16.53 0.90 -3.69
C GLN A 145 -15.29 0.39 -4.43
N ALA A 146 -14.98 -0.91 -4.28
CA ALA A 146 -13.87 -1.52 -5.00
C ALA A 146 -14.06 -1.46 -6.51
N TYR A 147 -15.29 -1.74 -6.99
CA TYR A 147 -15.65 -1.67 -8.40
C TYR A 147 -15.53 -0.24 -8.95
N ASP A 148 -16.09 0.73 -8.23
CA ASP A 148 -16.11 2.14 -8.66
C ASP A 148 -14.68 2.69 -8.80
N ILE A 149 -13.82 2.47 -7.82
CA ILE A 149 -12.42 2.90 -7.84
C ILE A 149 -11.61 2.16 -8.92
N ALA A 150 -11.86 0.87 -9.13
CA ALA A 150 -11.22 0.12 -10.21
C ALA A 150 -11.63 0.65 -11.58
N THR A 151 -12.91 0.94 -11.79
CA THR A 151 -13.44 1.53 -13.01
C THR A 151 -12.81 2.90 -13.26
N GLU A 152 -12.73 3.75 -12.23
CA GLU A 152 -12.08 5.05 -12.35
C GLU A 152 -10.59 4.93 -12.74
N ALA A 153 -9.88 3.92 -12.23
CA ALA A 153 -8.49 3.67 -12.60
C ALA A 153 -8.34 3.19 -14.05
N ILE A 154 -9.31 2.41 -14.56
CA ILE A 154 -9.33 1.93 -15.94
C ILE A 154 -9.66 3.08 -16.91
N ASP A 155 -10.63 3.91 -16.57
CA ASP A 155 -11.06 5.03 -17.39
C ASP A 155 -10.02 6.16 -17.43
N ASN A 156 -9.23 6.29 -16.36
CA ASN A 156 -8.19 7.31 -16.22
C ASN A 156 -6.85 6.66 -15.83
N PRO A 157 -6.22 5.88 -16.72
CA PRO A 157 -5.05 5.08 -16.42
C PRO A 157 -3.75 5.90 -16.26
N GLY A 158 -3.74 7.17 -16.63
CA GLY A 158 -2.52 7.98 -16.66
C GLY A 158 -1.51 7.45 -17.68
N PRO A 159 -0.24 7.21 -17.28
CA PRO A 159 0.78 6.70 -18.19
C PRO A 159 0.71 5.18 -18.44
N TYR A 160 -0.23 4.49 -17.81
CA TYR A 160 -0.31 3.02 -17.83
C TYR A 160 -1.23 2.49 -18.90
N GLY A 161 -1.06 1.23 -19.27
CA GLY A 161 -1.90 0.55 -20.25
C GLY A 161 -1.41 -0.88 -20.48
N LEU A 162 -2.22 -1.68 -21.16
CA LEU A 162 -1.89 -3.06 -21.44
C LEU A 162 -0.80 -3.16 -22.53
N MET A 163 0.09 -4.13 -22.37
CA MET A 163 1.02 -4.56 -23.41
C MET A 163 0.30 -5.46 -24.41
N GLU A 164 0.88 -5.64 -25.59
CA GLU A 164 0.28 -6.46 -26.66
C GLU A 164 0.29 -7.96 -26.34
N SER A 165 1.22 -8.40 -25.49
CA SER A 165 1.34 -9.80 -25.10
C SER A 165 1.91 -9.95 -23.69
N PHE A 166 1.55 -11.05 -23.02
CA PHE A 166 2.10 -11.42 -21.71
C PHE A 166 3.63 -11.56 -21.73
N TYR A 167 4.20 -12.00 -22.85
CA TYR A 167 5.65 -12.06 -23.01
C TYR A 167 6.30 -10.69 -22.83
N GLN A 168 5.73 -9.63 -23.43
CA GLN A 168 6.29 -8.28 -23.33
C GLN A 168 6.23 -7.71 -21.91
N VAL A 169 5.27 -8.15 -21.09
CA VAL A 169 5.18 -7.67 -19.70
C VAL A 169 6.41 -8.13 -18.88
N ASN A 170 6.94 -9.32 -19.16
CA ASN A 170 7.94 -9.99 -18.33
C ASN A 170 9.33 -10.13 -18.99
N ALA A 171 9.49 -9.77 -20.25
CA ALA A 171 10.74 -9.92 -20.96
C ALA A 171 11.65 -8.71 -20.76
N GLY A 172 12.94 -8.95 -20.48
CA GLY A 172 13.94 -7.92 -20.20
C GLY A 172 14.00 -6.75 -21.20
N PRO A 173 13.87 -6.96 -22.54
CA PRO A 173 13.85 -5.85 -23.50
C PRO A 173 12.69 -4.86 -23.31
N TYR A 174 11.64 -5.25 -22.58
CA TYR A 174 10.46 -4.43 -22.27
C TYR A 174 10.39 -4.06 -20.80
N ASP A 175 11.51 -4.08 -20.11
CA ASP A 175 11.60 -3.63 -18.71
C ASP A 175 11.05 -2.20 -18.56
N ARG A 176 10.43 -1.89 -17.42
CA ARG A 176 9.74 -0.62 -17.14
C ARG A 176 8.61 -0.29 -18.12
N ASN A 177 7.95 -1.32 -18.65
CA ASN A 177 6.84 -1.13 -19.59
C ASN A 177 5.59 -0.52 -18.89
N LYS A 178 4.66 -0.05 -19.73
CA LYS A 178 3.45 0.67 -19.27
C LYS A 178 2.45 -0.17 -18.46
N GLU A 179 2.59 -1.49 -18.39
CA GLU A 179 1.73 -2.37 -17.59
C GLU A 179 2.24 -2.55 -16.14
N ILE A 180 3.50 -2.19 -15.90
CA ILE A 180 4.10 -2.23 -14.55
C ILE A 180 3.82 -0.91 -13.83
N LEU A 181 2.99 -0.96 -12.79
CA LEU A 181 2.49 0.24 -12.11
C LEU A 181 3.42 0.76 -11.03
N LEU A 182 4.06 -0.13 -10.27
CA LEU A 182 4.94 0.23 -9.14
C LEU A 182 6.11 -0.75 -9.08
N TYR A 183 7.33 -0.23 -9.07
CA TYR A 183 8.53 -1.05 -8.96
C TYR A 183 9.69 -0.30 -8.33
N ALA A 184 10.59 -1.05 -7.70
CA ALA A 184 11.88 -0.53 -7.30
C ALA A 184 12.85 -0.63 -8.48
N ASP A 185 13.41 0.50 -8.88
CA ASP A 185 14.36 0.55 -9.99
C ASP A 185 15.76 0.20 -9.51
N HIS A 186 16.22 -1.01 -9.90
CA HIS A 186 17.56 -1.49 -9.65
C HIS A 186 18.29 -1.60 -10.97
N THR A 187 19.19 -0.67 -11.26
CA THR A 187 20.03 -0.71 -12.46
C THR A 187 21.40 -1.26 -12.17
N GLN A 188 22.06 -1.83 -13.19
CA GLN A 188 23.44 -2.31 -13.07
C GLN A 188 24.47 -1.17 -12.89
N GLU A 189 24.04 0.05 -13.17
CA GLU A 189 24.86 1.27 -13.05
C GLU A 189 24.80 1.84 -11.63
N ASP A 190 23.95 1.31 -10.76
CA ASP A 190 23.86 1.73 -9.37
C ASP A 190 25.11 1.26 -8.61
N GLU A 191 25.79 2.18 -7.92
CA GLU A 191 26.98 1.87 -7.11
C GLU A 191 26.73 0.78 -6.07
N TYR A 192 25.47 0.62 -5.68
CA TYR A 192 25.01 -0.40 -4.72
C TYR A 192 24.55 -1.70 -5.38
N TYR A 193 24.68 -1.82 -6.71
CA TYR A 193 24.35 -3.06 -7.39
C TYR A 193 25.37 -4.14 -7.00
N ASN A 194 24.93 -5.08 -6.20
CA ASN A 194 25.71 -6.23 -5.80
C ASN A 194 25.11 -7.49 -6.43
N GLY A 195 25.79 -8.04 -7.43
CA GLY A 195 25.35 -9.28 -8.11
C GLY A 195 25.11 -10.45 -7.15
N GLY A 196 25.81 -10.50 -6.01
CA GLY A 196 25.57 -11.47 -4.95
C GLY A 196 24.25 -11.19 -4.19
N SER A 197 23.90 -9.93 -4.01
CA SER A 197 22.61 -9.52 -3.45
C SER A 197 21.46 -9.86 -4.38
N LEU A 198 21.66 -9.80 -5.68
CA LEU A 198 20.68 -10.23 -6.66
C LEU A 198 20.48 -11.74 -6.70
N THR A 199 21.52 -12.55 -6.46
CA THR A 199 21.35 -14.00 -6.41
C THR A 199 20.54 -14.44 -5.19
N TYR A 200 20.58 -13.70 -4.09
CA TYR A 200 19.81 -14.00 -2.87
C TYR A 200 18.55 -13.15 -2.73
N GLY A 201 18.62 -11.88 -3.03
CA GLY A 201 17.52 -10.95 -2.93
C GLY A 201 16.67 -10.89 -4.21
N SER A 202 17.24 -11.10 -5.38
CA SER A 202 16.47 -11.00 -6.63
C SER A 202 15.58 -12.21 -6.86
N ALA A 203 15.94 -13.41 -6.40
CA ALA A 203 14.97 -14.51 -6.43
C ALA A 203 13.73 -14.20 -5.58
N VAL A 204 13.91 -13.50 -4.45
CA VAL A 204 12.81 -13.05 -3.59
C VAL A 204 12.22 -11.74 -4.10
N SER A 205 13.01 -10.80 -4.58
CA SER A 205 12.53 -9.53 -5.13
C SER A 205 11.85 -9.70 -6.48
N TYR A 206 12.35 -10.57 -7.35
CA TYR A 206 11.66 -10.92 -8.59
C TYR A 206 10.35 -11.66 -8.33
N THR A 207 10.30 -12.52 -7.33
CA THR A 207 9.05 -13.18 -6.95
C THR A 207 8.03 -12.19 -6.37
N HIS A 208 8.48 -11.14 -5.71
CA HIS A 208 7.59 -10.12 -5.15
C HIS A 208 7.23 -8.99 -6.12
N LEU A 209 8.05 -8.75 -7.15
CA LEU A 209 7.83 -7.72 -8.15
C LEU A 209 7.15 -8.24 -9.43
N THR A 210 7.26 -9.55 -9.70
CA THR A 210 6.75 -10.16 -10.94
C THR A 210 5.60 -11.12 -10.73
N LEU A 211 5.22 -11.44 -9.49
CA LEU A 211 3.99 -12.18 -9.24
C LEU A 211 2.83 -11.21 -9.06
N PRO A 212 1.74 -11.42 -9.81
CA PRO A 212 0.52 -10.64 -9.68
C PRO A 212 -0.11 -10.81 -8.29
#